data_b26cb165a6f60964815c5f499cae8766
#
_entry.id   b26cb165a6f60964815c5f499cae8766
#
_cell.length_a   1.000
_cell.length_b   1.000
_cell.length_c   1.000
_cell.angle_alpha   90.00
_cell.angle_beta   90.00
_cell.angle_gamma   90.00
#
_symmetry.space_group_name_H-M   'P 1'
#
loop_
_entity.id
_entity.type
_entity.pdbx_description
1 polymer ?
#
loop_
_entity_poly.entity_id
_entity_poly.type
_entity_poly.pdbx_seq_one_letter_code
_entity_poly.pdbx_strand_id
1 'polypeptide(L)'
;MAEITREDLERRVKRRENLKDLDLSGLNLDDLPMEGAIFRKCKLTGTSFNYARMAFARFDNCLMNDCVMQRCNLQEASIRECDLSNSDIADSELTEINMSQTILNKTNLSGCFLNHSIFISSDLQLCNFSQSTLQGSNLNGAKMLVCDFTAVNAKNLTAQDADFTGSMFEGAHLDDSKMQKSRFNFCNLSVA
;
A
#
# COMPACT_ATOMS: atom_id res chain seq x y z
N MET A 1 18.63 -1.82 -16.65
CA MET A 1 19.04 -0.43 -16.35
C MET A 1 17.83 0.46 -16.55
N ALA A 2 17.66 1.49 -15.71
CA ALA A 2 16.58 2.44 -15.89
C ALA A 2 16.69 3.18 -17.23
N GLU A 3 15.55 3.50 -17.84
CA GLU A 3 15.50 4.13 -19.16
C GLU A 3 15.81 5.63 -19.11
N ILE A 4 15.55 6.27 -17.96
CA ILE A 4 15.76 7.71 -17.72
C ILE A 4 16.48 7.96 -16.38
N THR A 5 17.11 9.13 -16.23
CA THR A 5 17.77 9.50 -14.98
C THR A 5 16.79 10.13 -13.99
N ARG A 6 17.20 10.28 -12.71
CA ARG A 6 16.45 11.00 -11.67
C ARG A 6 16.15 12.44 -12.12
N GLU A 7 17.15 13.14 -12.65
CA GLU A 7 17.02 14.54 -13.09
C GLU A 7 16.03 14.67 -14.28
N ASP A 8 16.04 13.69 -15.19
CA ASP A 8 15.07 13.65 -16.29
C ASP A 8 13.66 13.47 -15.76
N LEU A 9 13.47 12.55 -14.81
CA LEU A 9 12.17 12.32 -14.18
C LEU A 9 11.70 13.57 -13.45
N GLU A 10 12.54 14.19 -12.64
CA GLU A 10 12.22 15.41 -11.90
C GLU A 10 11.74 16.54 -12.83
N ARG A 11 12.40 16.72 -13.97
CA ARG A 11 11.98 17.71 -14.98
C ARG A 11 10.59 17.39 -15.54
N ARG A 12 10.32 16.12 -15.84
CA ARG A 12 9.03 15.67 -16.39
C ARG A 12 7.90 15.86 -15.36
N VAL A 13 8.16 15.50 -14.09
CA VAL A 13 7.21 15.70 -12.99
C VAL A 13 6.88 17.20 -12.82
N LYS A 14 7.89 18.07 -12.78
CA LYS A 14 7.69 19.54 -12.70
C LYS A 14 6.85 20.09 -13.86
N ARG A 15 6.96 19.48 -15.03
CA ARG A 15 6.16 19.84 -16.22
C ARG A 15 4.79 19.19 -16.25
N ARG A 16 4.45 18.37 -15.23
CA ARG A 16 3.20 17.58 -15.17
C ARG A 16 3.00 16.67 -16.39
N GLU A 17 4.09 16.13 -16.92
CA GLU A 17 4.02 15.18 -18.02
C GLU A 17 3.37 13.87 -17.57
N ASN A 18 2.65 13.22 -18.46
CA ASN A 18 2.13 11.87 -18.24
C ASN A 18 3.29 10.87 -18.41
N LEU A 19 3.71 10.22 -17.32
CA LEU A 19 4.82 9.28 -17.33
C LEU A 19 4.29 7.89 -17.71
N LYS A 20 4.56 7.49 -18.94
CA LYS A 20 3.99 6.26 -19.49
C LYS A 20 5.07 5.37 -20.11
N ASP A 21 4.95 4.04 -19.89
CA ASP A 21 5.80 3.00 -20.46
C ASP A 21 7.31 3.21 -20.18
N LEU A 22 7.67 3.86 -19.04
CA LEU A 22 9.04 4.14 -18.66
C LEU A 22 9.65 3.01 -17.82
N ASP A 23 10.94 2.76 -18.00
CA ASP A 23 11.73 1.91 -17.10
C ASP A 23 12.54 2.79 -16.13
N LEU A 24 12.08 2.81 -14.88
CA LEU A 24 12.63 3.57 -13.76
C LEU A 24 13.22 2.64 -12.70
N SER A 25 13.39 1.35 -13.04
CA SER A 25 13.81 0.33 -12.09
C SER A 25 15.15 0.65 -11.44
N GLY A 26 15.22 0.48 -10.13
CA GLY A 26 16.42 0.70 -9.32
C GLY A 26 16.88 2.15 -9.19
N LEU A 27 16.08 3.14 -9.61
CA LEU A 27 16.40 4.53 -9.38
C LEU A 27 16.28 4.91 -7.89
N ASN A 28 17.11 5.83 -7.45
CA ASN A 28 16.91 6.52 -6.18
C ASN A 28 16.09 7.79 -6.43
N LEU A 29 14.83 7.78 -5.95
CA LEU A 29 13.89 8.88 -6.03
C LEU A 29 13.52 9.41 -4.63
N ASP A 30 14.39 9.19 -3.65
CA ASP A 30 14.20 9.65 -2.27
C ASP A 30 13.99 11.16 -2.21
N ASP A 31 13.14 11.61 -1.29
CA ASP A 31 12.80 13.03 -1.07
C ASP A 31 12.17 13.76 -2.28
N LEU A 32 11.92 13.07 -3.40
CA LEU A 32 11.45 13.74 -4.62
C LEU A 32 10.01 14.25 -4.47
N PRO A 33 9.74 15.53 -4.82
CA PRO A 33 8.38 16.05 -4.86
C PRO A 33 7.67 15.54 -6.13
N MET A 34 6.69 14.67 -5.94
CA MET A 34 5.93 14.03 -7.03
C MET A 34 4.42 14.11 -6.78
N GLU A 35 3.97 15.15 -6.08
CA GLU A 35 2.56 15.34 -5.77
C GLU A 35 1.72 15.40 -7.07
N GLY A 36 0.70 14.55 -7.15
CA GLY A 36 -0.18 14.44 -8.30
C GLY A 36 0.48 13.88 -9.58
N ALA A 37 1.71 13.36 -9.51
CA ALA A 37 2.36 12.72 -10.66
C ALA A 37 1.57 11.51 -11.15
N ILE A 38 1.58 11.25 -12.46
CA ILE A 38 0.82 10.16 -13.08
C ILE A 38 1.76 9.21 -13.79
N PHE A 39 1.86 7.98 -13.24
CA PHE A 39 2.64 6.89 -13.80
C PHE A 39 1.71 5.83 -14.39
N ARG A 40 1.92 5.44 -15.63
CA ARG A 40 1.13 4.41 -16.30
C ARG A 40 2.02 3.37 -16.96
N LYS A 41 1.80 2.11 -16.64
CA LYS A 41 2.54 0.97 -17.20
C LYS A 41 4.06 1.14 -17.08
N CYS A 42 4.51 1.80 -16.01
CA CYS A 42 5.92 1.99 -15.72
C CYS A 42 6.50 0.79 -14.98
N LYS A 43 7.79 0.54 -15.20
CA LYS A 43 8.58 -0.38 -14.39
C LYS A 43 9.33 0.43 -13.34
N LEU A 44 9.08 0.10 -12.08
CA LEU A 44 9.63 0.78 -10.90
C LEU A 44 10.26 -0.25 -9.94
N THR A 45 10.52 -1.47 -10.42
CA THR A 45 11.05 -2.56 -9.60
C THR A 45 12.34 -2.14 -8.88
N GLY A 46 12.38 -2.30 -7.55
CA GLY A 46 13.56 -1.96 -6.75
C GLY A 46 13.87 -0.46 -6.66
N THR A 47 12.92 0.41 -7.02
CA THR A 47 13.09 1.87 -6.90
C THR A 47 12.97 2.30 -5.44
N SER A 48 13.83 3.24 -5.02
CA SER A 48 13.75 3.88 -3.71
C SER A 48 12.99 5.20 -3.79
N PHE A 49 12.02 5.38 -2.87
CA PHE A 49 11.17 6.56 -2.74
C PHE A 49 11.12 7.07 -1.30
N ASN A 50 12.07 6.73 -0.45
CA ASN A 50 12.03 7.13 0.96
C ASN A 50 11.81 8.64 1.09
N TYR A 51 10.90 9.03 2.01
CA TYR A 51 10.53 10.42 2.26
C TYR A 51 9.94 11.17 1.05
N ALA A 52 9.67 10.49 -0.07
CA ALA A 52 9.09 11.13 -1.25
C ALA A 52 7.69 11.67 -0.97
N ARG A 53 7.38 12.82 -1.55
CA ARG A 53 6.06 13.44 -1.45
C ARG A 53 5.24 13.07 -2.68
N MET A 54 4.31 12.14 -2.50
CA MET A 54 3.49 11.55 -3.56
C MET A 54 1.99 11.69 -3.30
N ALA A 55 1.59 12.69 -2.47
CA ALA A 55 0.16 12.92 -2.24
C ALA A 55 -0.57 13.13 -3.58
N PHE A 56 -1.76 12.52 -3.72
CA PHE A 56 -2.58 12.55 -4.95
C PHE A 56 -1.92 11.91 -6.18
N ALA A 57 -0.75 11.28 -6.06
CA ALA A 57 -0.10 10.61 -7.18
C ALA A 57 -0.92 9.40 -7.67
N ARG A 58 -0.77 9.06 -8.94
CA ARG A 58 -1.46 7.93 -9.56
C ARG A 58 -0.47 6.98 -10.21
N PHE A 59 -0.60 5.72 -9.84
CA PHE A 59 0.13 4.61 -10.44
C PHE A 59 -0.91 3.62 -10.99
N ASP A 60 -0.98 3.51 -12.30
CA ASP A 60 -1.91 2.63 -12.99
C ASP A 60 -1.13 1.53 -13.73
N ASN A 61 -1.37 0.26 -13.45
CA ASN A 61 -0.71 -0.91 -14.09
C ASN A 61 0.83 -0.85 -14.04
N CYS A 62 1.40 -0.44 -12.91
CA CYS A 62 2.85 -0.34 -12.72
C CYS A 62 3.42 -1.58 -12.03
N LEU A 63 4.67 -1.93 -12.35
CA LEU A 63 5.46 -2.92 -11.64
C LEU A 63 6.31 -2.20 -10.59
N MET A 64 5.95 -2.35 -9.32
CA MET A 64 6.54 -1.64 -8.17
C MET A 64 7.04 -2.63 -7.11
N ASN A 65 7.30 -3.88 -7.50
CA ASN A 65 7.80 -4.88 -6.57
C ASN A 65 9.22 -4.54 -6.07
N ASP A 66 9.53 -4.97 -4.86
CA ASP A 66 10.81 -4.72 -4.19
C ASP A 66 11.15 -3.23 -3.98
N CYS A 67 10.16 -2.32 -4.04
CA CYS A 67 10.36 -0.89 -3.77
C CYS A 67 10.61 -0.61 -2.29
N VAL A 68 11.37 0.45 -2.00
CA VAL A 68 11.52 0.99 -0.65
C VAL A 68 10.86 2.37 -0.60
N MET A 69 9.78 2.49 0.19
CA MET A 69 8.91 3.68 0.24
C MET A 69 8.63 4.09 1.70
N GLN A 70 9.63 3.99 2.56
CA GLN A 70 9.46 4.33 3.97
C GLN A 70 9.25 5.83 4.17
N ARG A 71 8.36 6.16 5.12
CA ARG A 71 8.06 7.54 5.53
C ARG A 71 7.66 8.46 4.37
N CYS A 72 7.00 7.88 3.36
CA CYS A 72 6.44 8.62 2.25
C CYS A 72 5.13 9.31 2.63
N ASN A 73 4.81 10.39 1.93
CA ASN A 73 3.46 10.92 1.91
C ASN A 73 2.74 10.46 0.63
N LEU A 74 1.79 9.53 0.78
CA LEU A 74 0.94 8.98 -0.28
C LEU A 74 -0.56 9.27 -0.01
N GLN A 75 -0.85 10.29 0.81
CA GLN A 75 -2.23 10.68 1.12
C GLN A 75 -3.05 10.88 -0.16
N GLU A 76 -4.25 10.29 -0.20
CA GLU A 76 -5.17 10.33 -1.34
C GLU A 76 -4.55 9.86 -2.68
N ALA A 77 -3.42 9.16 -2.63
CA ALA A 77 -2.85 8.56 -3.84
C ALA A 77 -3.69 7.37 -4.34
N SER A 78 -3.50 7.03 -5.59
CA SER A 78 -4.14 5.86 -6.21
C SER A 78 -3.07 4.94 -6.81
N ILE A 79 -2.96 3.71 -6.27
CA ILE A 79 -2.06 2.66 -6.77
C ILE A 79 -2.95 1.47 -7.11
N ARG A 80 -3.35 1.38 -8.37
CA ARG A 80 -4.33 0.38 -8.81
C ARG A 80 -3.77 -0.56 -9.86
N GLU A 81 -4.17 -1.83 -9.77
CA GLU A 81 -3.73 -2.86 -10.72
C GLU A 81 -2.19 -2.92 -10.83
N CYS A 82 -1.50 -2.62 -9.73
CA CYS A 82 -0.05 -2.62 -9.62
C CYS A 82 0.44 -3.87 -8.88
N ASP A 83 1.72 -4.15 -9.00
CA ASP A 83 2.41 -5.16 -8.19
C ASP A 83 3.41 -4.45 -7.27
N LEU A 84 3.14 -4.48 -5.94
CA LEU A 84 4.02 -3.97 -4.88
C LEU A 84 4.59 -5.11 -4.02
N SER A 85 4.59 -6.34 -4.51
CA SER A 85 5.07 -7.48 -3.74
C SER A 85 6.49 -7.23 -3.19
N ASN A 86 6.74 -7.67 -1.96
CA ASN A 86 8.00 -7.53 -1.22
C ASN A 86 8.45 -6.07 -0.97
N SER A 87 7.59 -5.08 -1.14
CA SER A 87 7.96 -3.67 -0.92
C SER A 87 7.90 -3.30 0.55
N ASP A 88 8.70 -2.30 0.94
CA ASP A 88 8.70 -1.74 2.28
C ASP A 88 8.12 -0.33 2.26
N ILE A 89 6.94 -0.15 2.87
CA ILE A 89 6.18 1.12 2.91
C ILE A 89 6.05 1.63 4.36
N ALA A 90 6.76 1.03 5.29
CA ALA A 90 6.60 1.30 6.72
C ALA A 90 6.62 2.80 7.08
N ASP A 91 5.92 3.14 8.17
CA ASP A 91 5.84 4.48 8.76
C ASP A 91 5.33 5.58 7.80
N SER A 92 4.57 5.22 6.76
CA SER A 92 4.13 6.15 5.71
C SER A 92 2.71 6.69 5.95
N GLU A 93 2.45 7.89 5.42
CA GLU A 93 1.12 8.51 5.41
C GLU A 93 0.35 8.04 4.17
N LEU A 94 -0.68 7.21 4.40
CA LEU A 94 -1.47 6.52 3.38
C LEU A 94 -2.98 6.77 3.57
N THR A 95 -3.36 7.82 4.33
CA THR A 95 -4.77 8.13 4.56
C THR A 95 -5.50 8.33 3.23
N GLU A 96 -6.66 7.68 3.11
CA GLU A 96 -7.52 7.70 1.91
C GLU A 96 -6.86 7.14 0.63
N ILE A 97 -5.77 6.39 0.73
CA ILE A 97 -5.15 5.75 -0.44
C ILE A 97 -6.08 4.72 -1.07
N ASN A 98 -6.08 4.63 -2.40
CA ASN A 98 -6.77 3.56 -3.12
C ASN A 98 -5.77 2.57 -3.71
N MET A 99 -5.73 1.36 -3.13
CA MET A 99 -4.92 0.22 -3.58
C MET A 99 -5.79 -0.96 -4.05
N SER A 100 -6.97 -0.69 -4.61
CA SER A 100 -7.86 -1.75 -5.09
C SER A 100 -7.24 -2.57 -6.22
N GLN A 101 -7.48 -3.89 -6.21
CA GLN A 101 -7.02 -4.83 -7.24
C GLN A 101 -5.48 -4.85 -7.40
N THR A 102 -4.76 -4.56 -6.33
CA THR A 102 -3.29 -4.49 -6.28
C THR A 102 -2.73 -5.74 -5.63
N ILE A 103 -1.57 -6.19 -6.08
CA ILE A 103 -0.81 -7.28 -5.47
C ILE A 103 0.17 -6.66 -4.47
N LEU A 104 0.06 -7.04 -3.20
CA LEU A 104 0.85 -6.51 -2.08
C LEU A 104 1.54 -7.63 -1.28
N ASN A 105 1.69 -8.83 -1.85
CA ASN A 105 2.17 -9.98 -1.11
C ASN A 105 3.53 -9.71 -0.44
N LYS A 106 3.62 -9.99 0.86
CA LYS A 106 4.81 -9.73 1.70
C LYS A 106 5.21 -8.25 1.82
N THR A 107 4.30 -7.33 1.55
CA THR A 107 4.56 -5.90 1.73
C THR A 107 4.58 -5.55 3.22
N ASN A 108 5.54 -4.74 3.64
CA ASN A 108 5.59 -4.17 4.97
C ASN A 108 4.81 -2.84 5.01
N LEU A 109 3.71 -2.82 5.74
CA LEU A 109 2.83 -1.67 5.98
C LEU A 109 2.77 -1.31 7.47
N SER A 110 3.76 -1.76 8.27
CA SER A 110 3.79 -1.51 9.71
C SER A 110 3.91 -0.02 10.02
N GLY A 111 3.24 0.42 11.09
CA GLY A 111 3.26 1.82 11.51
C GLY A 111 2.60 2.81 10.55
N CYS A 112 1.98 2.36 9.48
CA CYS A 112 1.35 3.24 8.47
C CYS A 112 0.05 3.86 8.96
N PHE A 113 -0.23 5.09 8.52
CA PHE A 113 -1.53 5.74 8.66
C PHE A 113 -2.41 5.43 7.44
N LEU A 114 -3.33 4.47 7.59
CA LEU A 114 -4.17 3.91 6.51
C LEU A 114 -5.67 4.21 6.71
N ASN A 115 -6.03 5.23 7.50
CA ASN A 115 -7.43 5.51 7.75
C ASN A 115 -8.18 5.81 6.45
N HIS A 116 -9.39 5.26 6.32
CA HIS A 116 -10.26 5.42 5.15
C HIS A 116 -9.67 4.89 3.83
N SER A 117 -8.63 4.07 3.89
CA SER A 117 -7.99 3.46 2.71
C SER A 117 -8.86 2.38 2.07
N ILE A 118 -8.61 2.08 0.79
CA ILE A 118 -9.39 1.14 -0.01
C ILE A 118 -8.48 0.05 -0.58
N PHE A 119 -8.72 -1.21 -0.18
CA PHE A 119 -8.01 -2.41 -0.62
C PHE A 119 -8.96 -3.46 -1.24
N ILE A 120 -10.03 -3.02 -1.87
CA ILE A 120 -11.05 -3.92 -2.41
C ILE A 120 -10.42 -4.91 -3.39
N SER A 121 -10.64 -6.22 -3.16
CA SER A 121 -10.17 -7.32 -4.01
C SER A 121 -8.66 -7.36 -4.22
N SER A 122 -7.88 -6.84 -3.29
CA SER A 122 -6.40 -6.88 -3.34
C SER A 122 -5.86 -8.18 -2.76
N ASP A 123 -4.66 -8.56 -3.20
CA ASP A 123 -3.92 -9.71 -2.68
C ASP A 123 -2.84 -9.22 -1.72
N LEU A 124 -3.05 -9.46 -0.41
CA LEU A 124 -2.27 -8.92 0.70
C LEU A 124 -1.62 -10.05 1.53
N GLN A 125 -1.42 -11.22 0.94
CA GLN A 125 -0.89 -12.36 1.68
C GLN A 125 0.48 -12.06 2.30
N LEU A 126 0.68 -12.47 3.56
CA LEU A 126 1.92 -12.29 4.31
C LEU A 126 2.32 -10.81 4.56
N CYS A 127 1.37 -9.88 4.46
CA CYS A 127 1.62 -8.47 4.77
C CYS A 127 1.79 -8.25 6.28
N ASN A 128 2.59 -7.26 6.60
CA ASN A 128 2.73 -6.74 7.96
C ASN A 128 1.98 -5.42 8.10
N PHE A 129 0.89 -5.39 8.88
CA PHE A 129 0.13 -4.19 9.24
C PHE A 129 0.32 -3.80 10.71
N SER A 130 1.25 -4.43 11.44
CA SER A 130 1.40 -4.20 12.87
C SER A 130 1.53 -2.72 13.20
N GLN A 131 0.86 -2.29 14.28
CA GLN A 131 0.87 -0.90 14.78
C GLN A 131 0.34 0.15 13.78
N SER A 132 -0.28 -0.26 12.68
CA SER A 132 -0.89 0.68 11.71
C SER A 132 -2.30 1.12 12.14
N THR A 133 -2.82 2.16 11.49
CA THR A 133 -4.21 2.59 11.66
C THR A 133 -5.00 2.31 10.38
N LEU A 134 -6.12 1.59 10.51
CA LEU A 134 -7.03 1.19 9.41
C LEU A 134 -8.47 1.66 9.67
N GLN A 135 -8.65 2.68 10.50
CA GLN A 135 -9.99 3.13 10.89
C GLN A 135 -10.84 3.52 9.68
N GLY A 136 -12.03 2.95 9.57
CA GLY A 136 -12.97 3.22 8.48
C GLY A 136 -12.54 2.71 7.10
N SER A 137 -11.48 1.90 7.02
CA SER A 137 -10.96 1.38 5.74
C SER A 137 -11.83 0.27 5.16
N ASN A 138 -11.67 0.01 3.86
CA ASN A 138 -12.45 -0.98 3.13
C ASN A 138 -11.54 -2.08 2.54
N LEU A 139 -11.64 -3.29 3.13
CA LEU A 139 -10.91 -4.50 2.74
C LEU A 139 -11.85 -5.56 2.10
N ASN A 140 -12.99 -5.17 1.55
CA ASN A 140 -13.96 -6.13 1.01
C ASN A 140 -13.35 -7.02 -0.07
N GLY A 141 -13.51 -8.34 0.09
CA GLY A 141 -13.00 -9.34 -0.84
C GLY A 141 -11.49 -9.46 -0.91
N ALA A 142 -10.75 -8.81 0.00
CA ALA A 142 -9.29 -8.89 0.03
C ALA A 142 -8.81 -10.25 0.54
N LYS A 143 -7.64 -10.70 0.05
CA LYS A 143 -6.98 -11.92 0.51
C LYS A 143 -5.84 -11.54 1.45
N MET A 144 -6.00 -11.84 2.74
CA MET A 144 -5.07 -11.45 3.80
C MET A 144 -4.60 -12.67 4.60
N LEU A 145 -4.16 -13.72 3.89
CA LEU A 145 -3.69 -14.92 4.54
C LEU A 145 -2.35 -14.67 5.27
N VAL A 146 -2.28 -15.12 6.51
CA VAL A 146 -1.05 -15.09 7.33
C VAL A 146 -0.48 -13.66 7.47
N CYS A 147 -1.37 -12.67 7.58
CA CYS A 147 -0.98 -11.28 7.84
C CYS A 147 -0.77 -11.02 9.33
N ASP A 148 0.03 -10.00 9.63
CA ASP A 148 0.22 -9.50 10.99
C ASP A 148 -0.59 -8.20 11.18
N PHE A 149 -1.64 -8.26 12.01
CA PHE A 149 -2.46 -7.13 12.46
C PHE A 149 -2.26 -6.82 13.95
N THR A 150 -1.12 -7.21 14.52
CA THR A 150 -0.82 -6.96 15.94
C THR A 150 -0.88 -5.48 16.27
N ALA A 151 -1.64 -5.13 17.31
CA ALA A 151 -1.83 -3.77 17.80
C ALA A 151 -2.36 -2.77 16.73
N VAL A 152 -3.07 -3.26 15.74
CA VAL A 152 -3.71 -2.42 14.70
C VAL A 152 -4.92 -1.68 15.29
N ASN A 153 -5.13 -0.41 14.91
CA ASN A 153 -6.39 0.28 15.13
C ASN A 153 -7.26 0.22 13.88
N ALA A 154 -8.22 -0.71 13.85
CA ALA A 154 -9.10 -0.96 12.71
C ALA A 154 -10.59 -0.75 13.05
N LYS A 155 -10.89 0.24 13.90
CA LYS A 155 -12.29 0.58 14.23
C LYS A 155 -13.08 0.95 13.00
N ASN A 156 -14.36 0.52 12.95
CA ASN A 156 -15.25 0.77 11.81
C ASN A 156 -14.75 0.21 10.46
N LEU A 157 -13.83 -0.77 10.49
CA LEU A 157 -13.34 -1.45 9.28
C LEU A 157 -14.49 -2.17 8.55
N THR A 158 -14.47 -2.16 7.23
CA THR A 158 -15.29 -3.05 6.42
C THR A 158 -14.42 -4.08 5.70
N ALA A 159 -14.73 -5.37 5.90
CA ALA A 159 -13.95 -6.48 5.35
C ALA A 159 -14.88 -7.67 4.99
N GLN A 160 -15.98 -7.39 4.31
CA GLN A 160 -16.92 -8.42 3.89
C GLN A 160 -16.30 -9.35 2.85
N ASP A 161 -16.59 -10.65 2.95
CA ASP A 161 -16.07 -11.68 2.04
C ASP A 161 -14.52 -11.74 1.98
N ALA A 162 -13.82 -11.21 2.99
CA ALA A 162 -12.37 -11.22 3.07
C ALA A 162 -11.81 -12.53 3.67
N ASP A 163 -10.55 -12.85 3.40
CA ASP A 163 -9.92 -14.06 3.93
C ASP A 163 -8.70 -13.71 4.81
N PHE A 164 -8.86 -13.85 6.14
CA PHE A 164 -7.84 -13.61 7.16
C PHE A 164 -7.19 -14.90 7.67
N THR A 165 -7.38 -16.02 6.99
CA THR A 165 -6.90 -17.32 7.45
C THR A 165 -5.43 -17.27 7.89
N GLY A 166 -5.16 -17.70 9.14
CA GLY A 166 -3.82 -17.75 9.73
C GLY A 166 -3.24 -16.41 10.21
N SER A 167 -4.04 -15.33 10.18
CA SER A 167 -3.56 -13.99 10.56
C SER A 167 -3.55 -13.77 12.08
N MET A 168 -2.69 -12.86 12.54
CA MET A 168 -2.53 -12.46 13.92
C MET A 168 -3.23 -11.14 14.19
N PHE A 169 -4.05 -11.08 15.27
CA PHE A 169 -4.79 -9.88 15.69
C PHE A 169 -4.54 -9.56 17.17
N GLU A 170 -3.43 -9.97 17.73
CA GLU A 170 -3.12 -9.70 19.12
C GLU A 170 -3.15 -8.20 19.42
N GLY A 171 -4.02 -7.78 20.37
CA GLY A 171 -4.18 -6.38 20.72
C GLY A 171 -4.77 -5.48 19.63
N ALA A 172 -5.40 -6.04 18.60
CA ALA A 172 -6.05 -5.26 17.56
C ALA A 172 -7.38 -4.67 18.07
N HIS A 173 -7.70 -3.44 17.68
CA HIS A 173 -8.96 -2.78 17.94
C HIS A 173 -9.88 -2.88 16.72
N LEU A 174 -10.91 -3.74 16.83
CA LEU A 174 -11.86 -4.06 15.75
C LEU A 174 -13.28 -3.56 16.03
N ASP A 175 -13.44 -2.61 16.97
CA ASP A 175 -14.75 -2.09 17.38
C ASP A 175 -15.58 -1.63 16.16
N ASP A 176 -16.86 -1.96 16.15
CA ASP A 176 -17.84 -1.59 15.12
C ASP A 176 -17.47 -2.03 13.69
N SER A 177 -16.55 -2.99 13.54
CA SER A 177 -16.13 -3.49 12.23
C SER A 177 -17.18 -4.43 11.60
N LYS A 178 -17.29 -4.40 10.27
CA LYS A 178 -18.22 -5.19 9.46
C LYS A 178 -17.48 -6.25 8.67
N MET A 179 -17.48 -7.49 9.17
CA MET A 179 -16.70 -8.61 8.63
C MET A 179 -17.56 -9.81 8.23
N GLN A 180 -18.79 -9.56 7.74
CA GLN A 180 -19.71 -10.63 7.36
C GLN A 180 -19.11 -11.51 6.26
N LYS A 181 -19.26 -12.83 6.39
CA LYS A 181 -18.78 -13.86 5.47
C LYS A 181 -17.23 -13.94 5.37
N SER A 182 -16.51 -13.24 6.20
CA SER A 182 -15.05 -13.34 6.22
C SER A 182 -14.57 -14.62 6.92
N ARG A 183 -13.38 -15.09 6.55
CA ARG A 183 -12.75 -16.27 7.10
C ARG A 183 -11.70 -15.92 8.12
N PHE A 184 -11.75 -16.55 9.30
CA PHE A 184 -10.81 -16.38 10.41
C PHE A 184 -10.22 -17.71 10.88
N ASN A 185 -10.08 -18.70 9.98
CA ASN A 185 -9.54 -19.99 10.33
C ASN A 185 -8.09 -19.83 10.82
N PHE A 186 -7.78 -20.46 11.98
CA PHE A 186 -6.44 -20.44 12.56
C PHE A 186 -5.89 -19.04 12.93
N CYS A 187 -6.75 -18.05 13.10
CA CYS A 187 -6.33 -16.72 13.56
C CYS A 187 -6.02 -16.70 15.06
N ASN A 188 -5.07 -15.85 15.46
CA ASN A 188 -4.88 -15.47 16.85
C ASN A 188 -5.65 -14.17 17.12
N LEU A 189 -6.71 -14.27 17.94
CA LEU A 189 -7.57 -13.14 18.33
C LEU A 189 -7.39 -12.79 19.81
N SER A 190 -6.25 -13.11 20.42
CA SER A 190 -6.02 -12.84 21.84
C SER A 190 -5.98 -11.33 22.09
N VAL A 191 -6.79 -10.87 23.06
CA VAL A 191 -6.88 -9.46 23.46
C VAL A 191 -7.30 -8.51 22.30
N ALA A 192 -7.96 -9.06 21.26
CA ALA A 192 -8.50 -8.27 20.16
C ALA A 192 -9.88 -7.68 20.53
#